data_3f0ae7002455044d45d2fddbe99ae221
#
_entry.id   3f0ae7002455044d45d2fddbe99ae221
#
_cell.length_a   1.000
_cell.length_b   1.000
_cell.length_c   1.000
_cell.angle_alpha   90.00
_cell.angle_beta   90.00
_cell.angle_gamma   90.00
#
_symmetry.space_group_name_H-M   'P 1'
#
loop_
_entity.id
_entity.type
_entity.pdbx_description
1 polymer ?
#
loop_
_entity_poly.entity_id
_entity_poly.type
_entity_poly.pdbx_seq_one_letter_code
_entity_poly.pdbx_strand_id
1 'polypeptide(L)'
;VFVDVLPGSYSVRISKPGFTSVTQQRFTLNVNQTATMDFTLTVGTTQQTVTVEGSAVAIESSTAELGTVINEEAVKDLPLNGRNFTQLLTLTPGASPISVAQNSGGGGGFAGNAIGSFSFPALNGQRNRSNMFLMDGVVDLGSFIGNYNVSPIIDAVQEFKVQSHNDLSEFGQAPGGIVNVVTKSGTNQYHATLWEFLRNDVLDANGFFANSFGDQRNALRQNQFGVAGGGPVWIPKLYNGKNRTFFYGGYEGYRQSVAAQSTGLAPTPAQLAGNFQGFATIYNPATGLPFPNNIIPASSISPIAALYAKTNYPTGPYVASGNNYIDNSPTHLNDDTYQIRVDQTFGEHDSLFARVSPYNEPQTSSLGYAGATKFANVYGSNGVIHEIHTFSPTTVMDAFFGRNYGQADTGQSPLG
;
A
#
# COMPACT_ATOMS: atom_id res chain seq x y z
N VAL A 1 2.45 16.90 31.40
CA VAL A 1 2.66 16.64 29.97
C VAL A 1 1.90 15.39 29.60
N PHE A 2 1.20 15.42 28.49
CA PHE A 2 0.57 14.24 27.90
C PHE A 2 1.34 13.93 26.62
N VAL A 3 1.77 12.71 26.42
CA VAL A 3 2.50 12.28 25.22
C VAL A 3 1.69 11.20 24.52
N ASP A 4 1.87 11.09 23.21
CA ASP A 4 1.24 10.12 22.29
C ASP A 4 -0.29 10.01 22.48
N VAL A 5 -0.91 11.17 22.63
CA VAL A 5 -2.37 11.25 22.64
C VAL A 5 -2.85 11.04 21.22
N LEU A 6 -3.78 10.10 21.02
CA LEU A 6 -4.34 9.80 19.70
C LEU A 6 -4.93 11.06 19.06
N PRO A 7 -4.82 11.22 17.72
CA PRO A 7 -5.49 12.30 17.03
C PRO A 7 -6.98 12.34 17.32
N GLY A 8 -7.52 13.54 17.57
CA GLY A 8 -8.92 13.67 17.91
C GLY A 8 -9.30 15.02 18.54
N SER A 9 -10.54 15.11 18.99
CA SER A 9 -11.06 16.32 19.61
C SER A 9 -11.07 16.18 21.14
N TYR A 10 -10.46 17.12 21.83
CA TYR A 10 -10.22 17.08 23.26
C TYR A 10 -10.75 18.31 23.98
N SER A 11 -10.91 18.19 25.29
CA SER A 11 -11.09 19.29 26.21
C SER A 11 -10.10 19.15 27.37
N VAL A 12 -9.52 20.26 27.83
CA VAL A 12 -8.59 20.27 28.95
C VAL A 12 -9.24 21.00 30.12
N ARG A 13 -9.30 20.34 31.26
CA ARG A 13 -9.74 20.93 32.52
C ARG A 13 -8.57 21.02 33.50
N ILE A 14 -8.36 22.21 34.02
CA ILE A 14 -7.34 22.48 35.03
C ILE A 14 -8.02 22.87 36.32
N SER A 15 -7.64 22.22 37.41
CA SER A 15 -8.13 22.52 38.76
C SER A 15 -6.99 22.47 39.77
N LYS A 16 -6.95 23.44 40.69
CA LYS A 16 -6.01 23.48 41.79
C LYS A 16 -6.76 23.98 43.04
N PRO A 17 -6.57 23.38 44.22
CA PRO A 17 -7.18 23.87 45.44
C PRO A 17 -6.86 25.37 45.70
N GLY A 18 -7.91 26.16 46.00
CA GLY A 18 -7.77 27.62 46.20
C GLY A 18 -7.84 28.47 44.92
N PHE A 19 -8.04 27.85 43.76
CA PHE A 19 -8.22 28.52 42.48
C PHE A 19 -9.52 28.11 41.79
N THR A 20 -10.03 28.99 40.94
CA THR A 20 -11.16 28.71 40.06
C THR A 20 -10.73 27.74 38.99
N SER A 21 -11.52 26.68 38.74
CA SER A 21 -11.24 25.72 37.67
C SER A 21 -11.42 26.37 36.28
N VAL A 22 -10.53 26.06 35.36
CA VAL A 22 -10.59 26.55 33.98
C VAL A 22 -10.80 25.31 33.08
N THR A 23 -11.74 25.40 32.15
CA THR A 23 -11.97 24.38 31.13
C THR A 23 -11.85 24.99 29.75
N GLN A 24 -10.88 24.52 28.97
CA GLN A 24 -10.77 24.78 27.55
C GLN A 24 -11.57 23.72 26.81
N GLN A 25 -12.59 24.15 26.08
CA GLN A 25 -13.42 23.25 25.30
C GLN A 25 -12.93 23.14 23.86
N ARG A 26 -13.04 21.92 23.33
CA ARG A 26 -12.92 21.53 21.93
C ARG A 26 -11.73 22.15 21.19
N PHE A 27 -10.59 21.53 21.33
CA PHE A 27 -9.49 21.68 20.39
C PHE A 27 -9.22 20.35 19.71
N THR A 28 -8.79 20.40 18.46
CA THR A 28 -8.39 19.21 17.70
C THR A 28 -6.88 19.04 17.82
N LEU A 29 -6.45 17.85 18.17
CA LEU A 29 -5.06 17.42 18.14
C LEU A 29 -4.88 16.51 16.94
N ASN A 30 -3.95 16.88 16.05
CA ASN A 30 -3.63 16.11 14.86
C ASN A 30 -2.39 15.24 15.10
N VAL A 31 -2.14 14.29 14.18
CA VAL A 31 -0.96 13.43 14.21
C VAL A 31 0.34 14.25 14.23
N ASN A 32 1.30 13.84 15.05
CA ASN A 32 2.58 14.52 15.25
C ASN A 32 2.44 16.04 15.55
N GLN A 33 1.40 16.45 16.26
CA GLN A 33 1.17 17.81 16.68
C GLN A 33 1.49 17.97 18.16
N THR A 34 2.32 18.97 18.49
CA THR A 34 2.54 19.39 19.88
C THR A 34 1.70 20.64 20.17
N ALA A 35 0.69 20.49 21.03
CA ALA A 35 -0.14 21.61 21.47
C ALA A 35 0.35 22.16 22.82
N THR A 36 0.85 23.37 22.83
CA THR A 36 1.22 24.09 24.07
C THR A 36 0.11 25.07 24.44
N MET A 37 -0.41 24.95 25.66
CA MET A 37 -1.48 25.81 26.16
C MET A 37 -1.11 26.40 27.49
N ASP A 38 -1.12 27.73 27.57
CA ASP A 38 -0.88 28.49 28.81
C ASP A 38 -2.19 28.89 29.47
N PHE A 39 -2.31 28.62 30.75
CA PHE A 39 -3.52 28.93 31.53
C PHE A 39 -3.18 29.80 32.73
N THR A 40 -3.96 30.87 32.92
CA THR A 40 -3.90 31.72 34.11
C THR A 40 -5.04 31.35 35.04
N LEU A 41 -4.72 30.88 36.24
CA LEU A 41 -5.70 30.54 37.27
C LEU A 41 -5.92 31.74 38.18
N THR A 42 -7.17 32.14 38.42
CA THR A 42 -7.57 33.17 39.38
C THR A 42 -7.86 32.57 40.74
N VAL A 43 -7.50 33.27 41.80
CA VAL A 43 -7.84 32.84 43.18
C VAL A 43 -9.36 32.85 43.39
N GLY A 44 -9.88 31.76 43.87
CA GLY A 44 -11.33 31.56 44.03
C GLY A 44 -11.68 30.20 44.60
N THR A 45 -12.96 29.94 44.76
CA THR A 45 -13.41 28.61 45.19
C THR A 45 -13.44 27.61 44.02
N THR A 46 -13.03 26.37 44.24
CA THR A 46 -13.02 25.29 43.27
C THR A 46 -14.40 24.95 42.67
N GLN A 47 -15.48 25.50 43.18
CA GLN A 47 -16.82 25.33 42.66
C GLN A 47 -17.20 26.26 41.52
N GLN A 48 -16.39 27.29 41.25
CA GLN A 48 -16.58 28.14 40.08
C GLN A 48 -15.75 27.61 38.90
N THR A 49 -16.40 27.42 37.76
CA THR A 49 -15.72 26.99 36.52
C THR A 49 -15.82 28.11 35.49
N VAL A 50 -14.73 28.55 34.99
CA VAL A 50 -14.65 29.47 33.84
C VAL A 50 -14.49 28.60 32.60
N THR A 51 -15.46 28.63 31.69
CA THR A 51 -15.39 27.96 30.41
C THR A 51 -14.82 28.94 29.39
N VAL A 52 -13.68 28.62 28.80
CA VAL A 52 -13.12 29.36 27.67
C VAL A 52 -13.73 28.80 26.40
N GLU A 53 -14.71 29.49 25.84
CA GLU A 53 -15.25 29.22 24.52
C GLU A 53 -14.40 29.98 23.50
N GLY A 54 -13.40 29.32 22.99
CA GLY A 54 -12.61 29.81 21.87
C GLY A 54 -12.07 28.60 21.13
N SER A 55 -12.27 28.57 19.82
CA SER A 55 -11.51 27.67 18.95
C SER A 55 -10.05 28.15 19.04
N ALA A 56 -9.32 27.67 20.06
CA ALA A 56 -7.90 27.83 20.06
C ALA A 56 -7.38 27.03 18.85
N VAL A 57 -7.16 27.73 17.74
CA VAL A 57 -6.29 27.17 16.69
C VAL A 57 -4.97 26.94 17.40
N ALA A 58 -4.65 25.68 17.67
CA ALA A 58 -3.36 25.34 18.23
C ALA A 58 -2.33 25.69 17.15
N ILE A 59 -1.71 26.87 17.32
CA ILE A 59 -0.60 27.29 16.46
C ILE A 59 0.56 26.39 16.83
N GLU A 60 1.08 25.63 15.88
CA GLU A 60 2.33 24.91 16.03
C GLU A 60 3.47 25.94 16.15
N SER A 61 3.76 26.34 17.38
CA SER A 61 4.83 27.29 17.68
C SER A 61 6.11 26.60 18.17
N SER A 62 6.04 25.30 18.42
CA SER A 62 7.14 24.51 18.99
C SER A 62 7.99 23.81 17.94
N THR A 63 7.53 23.70 16.69
CA THR A 63 8.26 23.08 15.59
C THR A 63 8.28 24.01 14.37
N ALA A 64 9.34 23.89 13.56
CA ALA A 64 9.44 24.57 12.27
C ALA A 64 9.02 23.66 11.10
N GLU A 65 8.40 22.53 11.40
CA GLU A 65 7.95 21.55 10.40
C GLU A 65 6.87 22.15 9.51
N LEU A 66 7.01 21.92 8.21
CA LEU A 66 5.95 22.19 7.24
C LEU A 66 5.32 20.89 6.81
N GLY A 67 4.06 20.72 7.12
CA GLY A 67 3.32 19.50 6.82
C GLY A 67 1.84 19.76 6.54
N THR A 68 1.20 18.77 5.96
CA THR A 68 -0.24 18.75 5.73
C THR A 68 -0.82 17.52 6.39
N VAL A 69 -1.89 17.71 7.17
CA VAL A 69 -2.65 16.61 7.76
C VAL A 69 -3.83 16.30 6.85
N ILE A 70 -3.96 15.05 6.50
CA ILE A 70 -5.11 14.51 5.77
C ILE A 70 -5.95 13.74 6.79
N ASN A 71 -7.07 14.31 7.16
CA ASN A 71 -7.95 13.80 8.19
C ASN A 71 -8.80 12.60 7.72
N GLU A 72 -9.45 11.93 8.66
CA GLU A 72 -10.30 10.76 8.41
C GLU A 72 -11.38 11.01 7.35
N GLU A 73 -12.02 12.18 7.36
CA GLU A 73 -13.07 12.54 6.41
C GLU A 73 -12.51 12.60 4.98
N ALA A 74 -11.37 13.27 4.78
CA ALA A 74 -10.72 13.32 3.48
C ALA A 74 -10.25 11.93 3.00
N VAL A 75 -9.76 11.09 3.91
CA VAL A 75 -9.34 9.72 3.60
C VAL A 75 -10.52 8.85 3.12
N LYS A 76 -11.69 9.01 3.72
CA LYS A 76 -12.88 8.21 3.41
C LYS A 76 -13.68 8.72 2.21
N ASP A 77 -13.87 10.05 2.12
CA ASP A 77 -14.88 10.64 1.24
C ASP A 77 -14.31 11.05 -0.11
N LEU A 78 -12.98 11.25 -0.23
CA LEU A 78 -12.38 11.56 -1.51
C LEU A 78 -12.30 10.33 -2.42
N PRO A 79 -12.63 10.47 -3.71
CA PRO A 79 -12.61 9.35 -4.64
C PRO A 79 -11.18 8.91 -4.91
N LEU A 80 -10.84 7.69 -4.51
CA LEU A 80 -9.53 7.08 -4.70
C LEU A 80 -9.64 5.95 -5.73
N ASN A 81 -8.84 6.01 -6.79
CA ASN A 81 -8.76 4.91 -7.74
C ASN A 81 -8.03 3.72 -7.09
N GLY A 82 -8.74 2.60 -6.93
CA GLY A 82 -8.23 1.41 -6.25
C GLY A 82 -7.94 1.66 -4.77
N ARG A 83 -8.62 2.62 -4.12
CA ARG A 83 -8.46 2.94 -2.69
C ARG A 83 -7.01 3.21 -2.27
N ASN A 84 -6.22 3.77 -3.18
CA ASN A 84 -4.82 4.07 -2.90
C ASN A 84 -4.67 5.43 -2.22
N PHE A 85 -4.35 5.43 -0.92
CA PHE A 85 -4.18 6.64 -0.11
C PHE A 85 -3.06 7.56 -0.61
N THR A 86 -2.07 7.04 -1.35
CA THR A 86 -0.97 7.86 -1.86
C THR A 86 -1.43 8.92 -2.86
N GLN A 87 -2.62 8.75 -3.44
CA GLN A 87 -3.22 9.79 -4.30
C GLN A 87 -3.54 11.06 -3.51
N LEU A 88 -3.87 10.95 -2.22
CA LEU A 88 -4.11 12.08 -1.34
C LEU A 88 -2.85 12.88 -1.02
N LEU A 89 -1.67 12.30 -1.19
CA LEU A 89 -0.41 13.03 -1.02
C LEU A 89 -0.30 14.22 -1.98
N THR A 90 -1.00 14.16 -3.14
CA THR A 90 -1.04 15.28 -4.10
C THR A 90 -1.78 16.51 -3.57
N LEU A 91 -2.51 16.40 -2.46
CA LEU A 91 -3.13 17.53 -1.77
C LEU A 91 -2.12 18.34 -0.95
N THR A 92 -0.91 17.81 -0.75
CA THR A 92 0.13 18.48 0.02
C THR A 92 0.88 19.48 -0.86
N PRO A 93 1.10 20.73 -0.40
CA PRO A 93 1.95 21.68 -1.10
C PRO A 93 3.35 21.11 -1.37
N GLY A 94 3.87 21.27 -2.58
CA GLY A 94 5.16 20.73 -3.00
C GLY A 94 5.10 19.29 -3.51
N ALA A 95 3.93 18.64 -3.46
CA ALA A 95 3.72 17.33 -4.09
C ALA A 95 3.47 17.50 -5.60
N SER A 96 4.22 16.77 -6.40
CA SER A 96 4.04 16.70 -7.86
C SER A 96 3.58 15.32 -8.25
N PRO A 97 2.41 15.17 -8.89
CA PRO A 97 1.97 13.88 -9.38
C PRO A 97 2.94 13.37 -10.44
N ILE A 98 3.31 12.10 -10.34
CA ILE A 98 4.17 11.44 -11.32
C ILE A 98 3.33 10.47 -12.12
N SER A 99 3.55 10.43 -13.44
CA SER A 99 2.82 9.50 -14.29
C SER A 99 3.13 8.04 -13.92
N VAL A 100 2.14 7.19 -14.08
CA VAL A 100 2.27 5.73 -13.86
C VAL A 100 3.43 5.15 -14.66
N ALA A 101 3.67 5.68 -15.88
CA ALA A 101 4.78 5.25 -16.73
C ALA A 101 6.16 5.52 -16.11
N GLN A 102 6.31 6.59 -15.33
CA GLN A 102 7.55 6.86 -14.61
C GLN A 102 7.74 5.96 -13.39
N ASN A 103 6.65 5.51 -12.78
CA ASN A 103 6.68 4.55 -11.68
C ASN A 103 6.89 3.11 -12.16
N SER A 104 6.43 2.79 -13.36
CA SER A 104 6.62 1.47 -13.99
C SER A 104 7.98 1.26 -14.62
N GLY A 105 8.90 2.22 -14.52
CA GLY A 105 10.24 2.17 -15.07
C GLY A 105 11.13 1.09 -14.46
N GLY A 106 10.94 -0.10 -14.92
CA GLY A 106 11.66 -1.30 -14.56
C GLY A 106 10.75 -2.49 -14.79
N GLY A 107 10.70 -2.95 -16.03
CA GLY A 107 10.01 -4.17 -16.39
C GLY A 107 10.49 -5.34 -15.57
N GLY A 108 9.90 -5.56 -14.46
CA GLY A 108 10.18 -6.67 -13.60
C GLY A 108 9.23 -6.64 -12.45
N GLY A 109 8.06 -7.13 -12.62
CA GLY A 109 7.12 -7.76 -11.72
C GLY A 109 7.38 -7.81 -10.22
N PHE A 110 7.97 -6.78 -9.67
CA PHE A 110 8.04 -6.52 -8.25
C PHE A 110 7.10 -5.35 -7.93
N ALA A 111 5.89 -5.49 -8.35
CA ALA A 111 4.85 -4.59 -7.92
C ALA A 111 4.22 -5.15 -6.65
N GLY A 112 4.94 -5.15 -5.56
CA GLY A 112 4.30 -5.16 -4.29
C GLY A 112 3.42 -3.93 -4.26
N ASN A 113 2.15 -4.08 -4.45
CA ASN A 113 1.05 -3.12 -4.37
C ASN A 113 0.18 -3.12 -5.61
N ALA A 114 -0.66 -4.10 -5.63
CA ALA A 114 -1.72 -4.28 -6.59
C ALA A 114 -2.71 -3.14 -6.64
N ILE A 115 -2.87 -2.48 -5.54
CA ILE A 115 -3.97 -1.57 -5.32
C ILE A 115 -3.71 -0.24 -6.01
N GLY A 116 -4.27 -0.14 -7.20
CA GLY A 116 -4.25 1.08 -8.00
C GLY A 116 -2.85 1.47 -8.46
N SER A 117 -2.71 1.75 -9.71
CA SER A 117 -1.47 2.21 -10.30
C SER A 117 -0.81 3.30 -9.44
N PHE A 118 0.39 3.00 -8.99
CA PHE A 118 1.18 3.80 -8.09
C PHE A 118 1.34 5.23 -8.56
N SER A 119 0.78 6.15 -7.85
CA SER A 119 1.26 7.51 -7.88
C SER A 119 1.98 7.80 -6.57
N PHE A 120 3.26 7.41 -6.49
CA PHE A 120 4.10 8.02 -5.48
C PHE A 120 4.43 9.43 -5.95
N PRO A 121 3.80 10.47 -5.40
CA PRO A 121 4.14 11.83 -5.79
C PRO A 121 5.59 12.11 -5.41
N ALA A 122 6.26 12.86 -6.23
CA ALA A 122 7.52 13.47 -5.84
C ALA A 122 7.23 14.61 -4.88
N LEU A 123 7.86 14.61 -3.73
CA LEU A 123 7.81 15.73 -2.78
C LEU A 123 9.04 16.61 -2.98
N ASN A 124 8.83 17.93 -3.00
CA ASN A 124 9.90 18.94 -3.08
C ASN A 124 10.87 18.80 -4.26
N GLY A 125 10.38 18.30 -5.40
CA GLY A 125 11.21 18.07 -6.58
C GLY A 125 12.20 16.90 -6.45
N GLN A 126 12.14 16.13 -5.38
CA GLN A 126 12.93 14.91 -5.21
C GLN A 126 12.35 13.74 -6.02
N ARG A 127 13.07 12.63 -6.08
CA ARG A 127 12.55 11.43 -6.72
C ARG A 127 11.35 10.90 -5.93
N ASN A 128 10.37 10.35 -6.62
CA ASN A 128 9.18 9.75 -6.01
C ASN A 128 9.48 8.62 -4.98
N ARG A 129 10.63 7.98 -5.08
CA ARG A 129 11.09 6.91 -4.17
C ARG A 129 11.97 7.43 -3.03
N SER A 130 12.05 8.74 -2.87
CA SER A 130 12.82 9.39 -1.79
C SER A 130 11.98 9.74 -0.58
N ASN A 131 10.70 9.34 -0.57
CA ASN A 131 9.80 9.53 0.55
C ASN A 131 9.97 8.41 1.58
N MET A 132 9.79 8.73 2.85
CA MET A 132 9.68 7.76 3.92
C MET A 132 8.22 7.53 4.27
N PHE A 133 7.83 6.28 4.45
CA PHE A 133 6.52 5.89 4.97
C PHE A 133 6.67 5.31 6.36
N LEU A 134 5.82 5.77 7.27
CA LEU A 134 5.71 5.26 8.64
C LEU A 134 4.27 4.82 8.87
N MET A 135 4.09 3.76 9.64
CA MET A 135 2.80 3.30 10.12
C MET A 135 2.87 3.16 11.65
N ASP A 136 2.13 4.03 12.36
CA ASP A 136 2.22 4.19 13.82
C ASP A 136 3.67 4.36 14.31
N GLY A 137 4.45 5.23 13.63
CA GLY A 137 5.84 5.52 13.95
C GLY A 137 6.87 4.51 13.46
N VAL A 138 6.47 3.31 13.02
CA VAL A 138 7.38 2.28 12.50
C VAL A 138 7.60 2.47 11.00
N VAL A 139 8.86 2.39 10.58
CA VAL A 139 9.23 2.45 9.16
C VAL A 139 8.50 1.36 8.37
N ASP A 140 7.81 1.78 7.31
CA ASP A 140 7.06 0.93 6.40
C ASP A 140 7.60 1.07 4.98
N LEU A 141 8.87 0.78 4.79
CA LEU A 141 9.54 0.83 3.50
C LEU A 141 9.89 -0.55 2.97
N GLY A 142 9.53 -0.80 1.73
CA GLY A 142 9.98 -1.97 0.98
C GLY A 142 11.45 -1.85 0.60
N SER A 143 12.23 -2.88 0.86
CA SER A 143 13.69 -2.89 0.73
C SER A 143 14.20 -2.67 -0.70
N PHE A 144 13.39 -2.97 -1.73
CA PHE A 144 13.85 -2.99 -3.12
C PHE A 144 13.55 -1.72 -3.91
N ILE A 145 12.41 -1.09 -3.67
CA ILE A 145 11.92 -0.03 -4.56
C ILE A 145 11.58 1.28 -3.84
N GLY A 146 11.76 1.37 -2.51
CA GLY A 146 11.52 2.58 -1.75
C GLY A 146 10.04 3.01 -1.74
N ASN A 147 9.13 2.04 -1.84
CA ASN A 147 7.69 2.20 -1.62
C ASN A 147 7.33 1.77 -0.20
N TYR A 148 6.09 1.97 0.22
CA TYR A 148 5.60 1.34 1.44
C TYR A 148 5.60 -0.19 1.28
N ASN A 149 5.80 -0.91 2.37
CA ASN A 149 5.80 -2.37 2.40
C ASN A 149 4.37 -2.91 2.54
N VAL A 150 3.60 -2.35 3.48
CA VAL A 150 2.21 -2.73 3.73
C VAL A 150 1.29 -1.57 3.35
N SER A 151 0.30 -1.81 2.48
CA SER A 151 -0.74 -0.82 2.22
C SER A 151 -1.68 -0.74 3.41
N PRO A 152 -1.87 0.43 4.03
CA PRO A 152 -2.86 0.56 5.08
C PRO A 152 -4.27 0.38 4.51
N ILE A 153 -5.12 -0.37 5.22
CA ILE A 153 -6.55 -0.46 4.93
C ILE A 153 -7.18 0.91 5.17
N ILE A 154 -7.74 1.54 4.16
CA ILE A 154 -8.26 2.92 4.21
C ILE A 154 -9.22 3.14 5.39
N ASP A 155 -10.15 2.20 5.62
CA ASP A 155 -11.11 2.31 6.72
C ASP A 155 -10.48 2.13 8.11
N ALA A 156 -9.25 1.61 8.17
CA ALA A 156 -8.48 1.48 9.40
C ALA A 156 -7.47 2.63 9.61
N VAL A 157 -7.42 3.62 8.71
CA VAL A 157 -6.62 4.83 8.87
C VAL A 157 -7.42 5.85 9.67
N GLN A 158 -6.82 6.41 10.72
CA GLN A 158 -7.37 7.53 11.48
C GLN A 158 -7.10 8.85 10.75
N GLU A 159 -5.85 9.08 10.47
CA GLU A 159 -5.35 10.21 9.67
C GLU A 159 -3.90 9.95 9.26
N PHE A 160 -3.36 10.75 8.36
CA PHE A 160 -1.94 10.76 8.09
C PHE A 160 -1.41 12.18 7.88
N LYS A 161 -0.15 12.39 8.28
CA LYS A 161 0.58 13.65 8.10
C LYS A 161 1.64 13.46 7.04
N VAL A 162 1.71 14.42 6.13
CA VAL A 162 2.80 14.53 5.15
C VAL A 162 3.68 15.68 5.59
N GLN A 163 4.87 15.36 6.06
CA GLN A 163 5.91 16.35 6.40
C GLN A 163 6.78 16.58 5.17
N SER A 164 6.80 17.80 4.68
CA SER A 164 7.48 18.13 3.44
C SER A 164 8.82 18.84 3.63
N HIS A 165 8.99 19.54 4.76
CA HIS A 165 10.21 20.30 5.05
C HIS A 165 10.49 20.37 6.55
N ASN A 166 11.77 20.63 6.89
CA ASN A 166 12.26 20.85 8.26
C ASN A 166 11.95 19.69 9.20
N ASP A 167 12.13 18.46 8.68
CA ASP A 167 11.92 17.25 9.45
C ASP A 167 12.82 17.21 10.69
N LEU A 168 12.34 16.56 11.74
CA LEU A 168 13.11 16.34 12.95
C LEU A 168 14.32 15.44 12.67
N SER A 169 15.39 15.59 13.45
CA SER A 169 16.62 14.83 13.29
C SER A 169 16.46 13.31 13.53
N GLU A 170 15.35 12.90 14.10
CA GLU A 170 14.98 11.47 14.26
C GLU A 170 14.64 10.79 12.94
N PHE A 171 14.23 11.56 11.92
CA PHE A 171 13.91 11.04 10.60
C PHE A 171 15.10 11.21 9.67
N GLY A 172 15.78 10.10 9.36
CA GLY A 172 16.88 10.06 8.38
C GLY A 172 16.44 9.47 7.05
N GLN A 173 17.33 9.52 6.05
CA GLN A 173 17.21 8.82 4.75
C GLN A 173 16.02 9.20 3.84
N ALA A 174 15.29 10.26 4.15
CA ALA A 174 14.10 10.69 3.40
C ALA A 174 14.24 12.13 2.86
N PRO A 175 15.03 12.35 1.78
CA PRO A 175 15.19 13.70 1.24
C PRO A 175 13.94 14.24 0.53
N GLY A 176 12.91 13.44 0.33
CA GLY A 176 11.64 13.84 -0.29
C GLY A 176 10.69 14.41 0.76
N GLY A 177 10.19 13.56 1.61
CA GLY A 177 9.26 13.88 2.69
C GLY A 177 8.87 12.64 3.47
N ILE A 178 8.19 12.84 4.59
CA ILE A 178 7.77 11.78 5.51
C ILE A 178 6.26 11.71 5.51
N VAL A 179 5.74 10.50 5.30
CA VAL A 179 4.31 10.18 5.36
C VAL A 179 4.09 9.30 6.57
N ASN A 180 3.51 9.85 7.63
CA ASN A 180 3.18 9.10 8.84
C ASN A 180 1.69 8.79 8.88
N VAL A 181 1.34 7.52 8.78
CA VAL A 181 -0.02 7.00 8.85
C VAL A 181 -0.31 6.55 10.27
N VAL A 182 -1.39 7.04 10.86
CA VAL A 182 -1.88 6.59 12.18
C VAL A 182 -3.11 5.73 11.99
N THR A 183 -3.07 4.55 12.58
CA THR A 183 -4.17 3.59 12.50
C THR A 183 -5.21 3.82 13.59
N LYS A 184 -6.48 3.46 13.29
CA LYS A 184 -7.58 3.58 14.25
C LYS A 184 -7.43 2.66 15.43
N SER A 185 -7.80 3.18 16.58
CA SER A 185 -8.08 2.41 17.80
C SER A 185 -9.58 2.13 17.93
N GLY A 186 -9.94 1.14 18.72
CA GLY A 186 -11.31 0.95 19.16
C GLY A 186 -11.79 2.03 20.14
N THR A 187 -13.10 2.16 20.29
CA THR A 187 -13.74 3.09 21.21
C THR A 187 -14.66 2.33 22.19
N ASN A 188 -15.34 3.03 23.09
CA ASN A 188 -16.33 2.41 23.96
C ASN A 188 -17.63 1.96 23.24
N GLN A 189 -17.75 2.24 21.96
CA GLN A 189 -18.84 1.83 21.09
C GLN A 189 -18.31 0.92 19.99
N TYR A 190 -19.10 -0.08 19.61
CA TYR A 190 -18.76 -0.92 18.47
C TYR A 190 -19.10 -0.20 17.17
N HIS A 191 -18.13 -0.18 16.25
CA HIS A 191 -18.27 0.36 14.91
C HIS A 191 -17.72 -0.65 13.92
N ALA A 192 -18.40 -0.79 12.79
CA ALA A 192 -17.92 -1.60 11.68
C ALA A 192 -18.34 -0.98 10.35
N THR A 193 -17.49 -1.15 9.35
CA THR A 193 -17.73 -0.77 7.96
C THR A 193 -17.51 -2.00 7.09
N LEU A 194 -18.37 -2.19 6.10
CA LEU A 194 -18.27 -3.20 5.07
C LEU A 194 -18.26 -2.48 3.72
N TRP A 195 -17.43 -2.94 2.79
CA TRP A 195 -17.37 -2.35 1.45
C TRP A 195 -17.15 -3.38 0.37
N GLU A 196 -17.61 -3.05 -0.84
CA GLU A 196 -17.37 -3.76 -2.07
C GLU A 196 -17.28 -2.76 -3.23
N PHE A 197 -16.19 -2.81 -3.97
CA PHE A 197 -15.97 -2.01 -5.18
C PHE A 197 -15.74 -2.94 -6.35
N LEU A 198 -16.66 -2.93 -7.29
CA LEU A 198 -16.62 -3.72 -8.51
C LEU A 198 -16.22 -2.83 -9.69
N ARG A 199 -15.26 -3.30 -10.49
CA ARG A 199 -14.97 -2.76 -11.81
C ARG A 199 -14.93 -3.88 -12.84
N ASN A 200 -15.62 -3.66 -13.95
CA ASN A 200 -15.74 -4.64 -15.03
C ASN A 200 -15.65 -3.90 -16.36
N ASP A 201 -14.88 -4.44 -17.31
CA ASP A 201 -14.73 -3.87 -18.65
C ASP A 201 -16.07 -3.71 -19.39
N VAL A 202 -17.08 -4.52 -19.09
CA VAL A 202 -18.42 -4.38 -19.68
C VAL A 202 -19.03 -3.01 -19.43
N LEU A 203 -18.66 -2.36 -18.31
CA LEU A 203 -19.12 -1.04 -17.91
C LEU A 203 -18.18 0.09 -18.37
N ASP A 204 -16.99 -0.25 -18.87
CA ASP A 204 -15.98 0.73 -19.31
C ASP A 204 -16.12 1.03 -20.81
N ALA A 205 -15.76 2.25 -21.22
CA ALA A 205 -15.57 2.57 -22.62
C ALA A 205 -14.26 1.97 -23.14
N ASN A 206 -14.20 1.65 -24.43
CA ASN A 206 -12.95 1.28 -25.07
C ASN A 206 -12.02 2.49 -25.23
N GLY A 207 -10.71 2.27 -25.24
CA GLY A 207 -9.72 3.32 -25.45
C GLY A 207 -9.87 3.98 -26.83
N PHE A 208 -9.58 5.29 -26.93
CA PHE A 208 -9.69 6.05 -28.17
C PHE A 208 -8.90 5.43 -29.33
N PHE A 209 -7.63 5.06 -29.08
CA PHE A 209 -6.78 4.44 -30.10
C PHE A 209 -7.23 3.02 -30.46
N ALA A 210 -7.64 2.22 -29.47
CA ALA A 210 -8.18 0.90 -29.74
C ALA A 210 -9.41 0.96 -30.63
N ASN A 211 -10.33 1.89 -30.35
CA ASN A 211 -11.49 2.14 -31.23
C ASN A 211 -11.09 2.59 -32.64
N SER A 212 -10.06 3.44 -32.77
CA SER A 212 -9.63 3.93 -34.07
C SER A 212 -9.00 2.84 -34.94
N PHE A 213 -8.43 1.81 -34.31
CA PHE A 213 -7.84 0.64 -34.99
C PHE A 213 -8.82 -0.52 -35.12
N GLY A 214 -10.02 -0.43 -34.55
CA GLY A 214 -10.99 -1.51 -34.53
C GLY A 214 -10.64 -2.64 -33.54
N ASP A 215 -9.76 -2.38 -32.60
CA ASP A 215 -9.36 -3.34 -31.59
C ASP A 215 -10.47 -3.54 -30.54
N GLN A 216 -10.55 -4.76 -30.03
CA GLN A 216 -11.47 -5.08 -28.94
C GLN A 216 -10.99 -4.45 -27.63
N ARG A 217 -11.95 -4.18 -26.75
CA ARG A 217 -11.66 -3.72 -25.39
C ARG A 217 -10.94 -4.83 -24.61
N ASN A 218 -9.90 -4.43 -23.88
CA ASN A 218 -9.19 -5.35 -22.99
C ASN A 218 -10.12 -5.82 -21.87
N ALA A 219 -10.09 -7.11 -21.58
CA ALA A 219 -10.86 -7.65 -20.47
C ALA A 219 -10.28 -7.16 -19.13
N LEU A 220 -11.16 -6.63 -18.27
CA LEU A 220 -10.84 -6.22 -16.90
C LEU A 220 -11.95 -6.69 -15.96
N ARG A 221 -11.57 -7.43 -14.94
CA ARG A 221 -12.45 -7.77 -13.81
C ARG A 221 -11.70 -7.46 -12.54
N GLN A 222 -12.29 -6.61 -11.70
CA GLN A 222 -11.68 -6.17 -10.46
C GLN A 222 -12.75 -6.14 -9.38
N ASN A 223 -12.43 -6.72 -8.22
CA ASN A 223 -13.21 -6.65 -7.00
C ASN A 223 -12.29 -6.23 -5.86
N GLN A 224 -12.71 -5.27 -5.07
CA GLN A 224 -12.03 -4.84 -3.85
C GLN A 224 -13.07 -4.78 -2.73
N PHE A 225 -12.93 -5.64 -1.77
CA PHE A 225 -13.91 -5.83 -0.71
C PHE A 225 -13.25 -5.97 0.65
N GLY A 226 -13.99 -5.66 1.70
CA GLY A 226 -13.42 -5.77 3.02
C GLY A 226 -14.36 -5.44 4.14
N VAL A 227 -13.81 -5.54 5.33
CA VAL A 227 -14.44 -5.20 6.60
C VAL A 227 -13.42 -4.55 7.51
N ALA A 228 -13.80 -3.50 8.21
CA ALA A 228 -13.01 -2.94 9.30
C ALA A 228 -13.94 -2.57 10.45
N GLY A 229 -13.46 -2.70 11.68
CA GLY A 229 -14.26 -2.35 12.84
C GLY A 229 -13.53 -2.58 14.15
N GLY A 230 -14.10 -2.01 15.22
CA GLY A 230 -13.53 -2.09 16.54
C GLY A 230 -14.51 -1.74 17.64
N GLY A 231 -14.04 -1.80 18.86
CA GLY A 231 -14.83 -1.53 20.06
C GLY A 231 -14.09 -1.96 21.33
N PRO A 232 -14.78 -1.94 22.48
CA PRO A 232 -14.20 -2.42 23.72
C PRO A 232 -14.13 -3.96 23.72
N VAL A 233 -13.04 -4.50 24.26
CA VAL A 233 -12.95 -5.95 24.49
C VAL A 233 -13.94 -6.35 25.57
N TRP A 234 -14.92 -7.15 25.21
CA TRP A 234 -15.94 -7.64 26.16
C TRP A 234 -16.09 -9.14 26.06
N ILE A 235 -15.82 -9.82 27.16
CA ILE A 235 -16.00 -11.27 27.28
C ILE A 235 -17.08 -11.50 28.36
N PRO A 236 -18.25 -12.03 28.02
CA PRO A 236 -19.35 -12.21 28.94
C PRO A 236 -18.93 -12.91 30.24
N LYS A 237 -19.28 -12.33 31.40
CA LYS A 237 -18.98 -12.82 32.74
C LYS A 237 -17.50 -12.88 33.13
N LEU A 238 -16.56 -12.61 32.20
CA LEU A 238 -15.12 -12.73 32.47
C LEU A 238 -14.41 -11.38 32.44
N TYR A 239 -14.67 -10.53 31.43
CA TYR A 239 -13.92 -9.30 31.24
C TYR A 239 -14.77 -8.18 30.60
N ASN A 240 -14.65 -6.98 31.17
CA ASN A 240 -15.23 -5.76 30.61
C ASN A 240 -14.12 -4.73 30.38
N GLY A 241 -13.76 -4.53 29.13
CA GLY A 241 -12.69 -3.62 28.70
C GLY A 241 -13.13 -2.18 28.46
N LYS A 242 -14.38 -1.80 28.77
CA LYS A 242 -14.82 -0.39 28.66
C LYS A 242 -13.86 0.55 29.39
N ASN A 243 -13.49 1.65 28.75
CA ASN A 243 -12.56 2.68 29.20
C ASN A 243 -11.11 2.21 29.39
N ARG A 244 -10.72 0.98 28.95
CA ARG A 244 -9.36 0.49 29.17
C ARG A 244 -8.80 -0.46 28.11
N THR A 245 -9.63 -1.32 27.50
CA THR A 245 -9.12 -2.28 26.51
C THR A 245 -9.98 -2.23 25.27
N PHE A 246 -9.33 -1.86 24.18
CA PHE A 246 -9.99 -1.70 22.89
C PHE A 246 -9.31 -2.57 21.85
N PHE A 247 -10.05 -2.92 20.83
CA PHE A 247 -9.51 -3.54 19.62
C PHE A 247 -10.02 -2.81 18.39
N TYR A 248 -9.24 -2.87 17.35
CA TYR A 248 -9.63 -2.51 15.98
C TYR A 248 -9.02 -3.52 15.02
N GLY A 249 -9.82 -4.03 14.08
CA GLY A 249 -9.38 -4.99 13.09
C GLY A 249 -9.91 -4.66 11.71
N GLY A 250 -9.21 -5.09 10.68
CA GLY A 250 -9.61 -4.95 9.30
C GLY A 250 -9.08 -6.07 8.42
N TYR A 251 -9.83 -6.34 7.37
CA TYR A 251 -9.43 -7.19 6.25
C TYR A 251 -9.85 -6.52 4.96
N GLU A 252 -8.93 -6.47 4.00
CA GLU A 252 -9.21 -6.04 2.64
C GLU A 252 -8.69 -7.10 1.66
N GLY A 253 -9.56 -7.52 0.76
CA GLY A 253 -9.26 -8.42 -0.34
C GLY A 253 -9.34 -7.69 -1.67
N TYR A 254 -8.32 -7.83 -2.51
CA TYR A 254 -8.30 -7.32 -3.87
C TYR A 254 -8.14 -8.48 -4.84
N ARG A 255 -8.95 -8.52 -5.88
CA ARG A 255 -8.96 -9.57 -6.90
C ARG A 255 -9.04 -8.91 -8.26
N GLN A 256 -8.00 -9.08 -9.07
CA GLN A 256 -7.96 -8.49 -10.41
C GLN A 256 -7.58 -9.54 -11.45
N SER A 257 -8.28 -9.52 -12.57
CA SER A 257 -7.93 -10.24 -13.78
C SER A 257 -7.95 -9.25 -14.95
N VAL A 258 -6.80 -9.10 -15.59
CA VAL A 258 -6.62 -8.20 -16.76
C VAL A 258 -6.06 -9.04 -17.90
N ALA A 259 -6.69 -8.99 -19.06
CA ALA A 259 -6.13 -9.56 -20.28
C ALA A 259 -5.91 -8.45 -21.30
N ALA A 260 -4.67 -8.31 -21.73
CA ALA A 260 -4.30 -7.48 -22.86
C ALA A 260 -3.74 -8.37 -23.96
N GLN A 261 -4.20 -8.16 -25.19
CA GLN A 261 -3.66 -8.90 -26.31
C GLN A 261 -2.16 -8.57 -26.48
N SER A 262 -1.34 -9.59 -26.51
CA SER A 262 0.05 -9.49 -26.93
C SER A 262 0.29 -10.33 -28.18
N THR A 263 1.19 -9.89 -29.05
CA THR A 263 1.55 -10.62 -30.26
C THR A 263 3.04 -10.88 -30.27
N GLY A 264 3.43 -12.01 -30.85
CA GLY A 264 4.82 -12.43 -30.92
C GLY A 264 5.17 -13.30 -32.11
N LEU A 265 6.43 -13.65 -32.22
CA LEU A 265 6.93 -14.63 -33.18
C LEU A 265 7.19 -15.95 -32.46
N ALA A 266 6.55 -17.00 -32.93
CA ALA A 266 6.82 -18.37 -32.51
C ALA A 266 7.37 -19.16 -33.71
N PRO A 267 8.24 -20.16 -33.49
CA PRO A 267 8.66 -21.04 -34.56
C PRO A 267 7.46 -21.73 -35.22
N THR A 268 7.43 -21.73 -36.55
CA THR A 268 6.38 -22.44 -37.28
C THR A 268 6.57 -23.96 -37.17
N PRO A 269 5.52 -24.76 -37.39
CA PRO A 269 5.66 -26.21 -37.40
C PRO A 269 6.74 -26.73 -38.38
N ALA A 270 6.90 -26.06 -39.53
CA ALA A 270 7.97 -26.35 -40.48
C ALA A 270 9.37 -26.10 -39.87
N GLN A 271 9.57 -24.97 -39.21
CA GLN A 271 10.82 -24.68 -38.52
C GLN A 271 11.11 -25.64 -37.37
N LEU A 272 10.10 -26.02 -36.61
CA LEU A 272 10.23 -27.03 -35.55
C LEU A 272 10.59 -28.44 -36.11
N ALA A 273 10.20 -28.71 -37.35
CA ALA A 273 10.58 -29.90 -38.05
C ALA A 273 11.94 -29.80 -38.79
N GLY A 274 12.65 -28.68 -38.59
CA GLY A 274 13.96 -28.44 -39.20
C GLY A 274 13.95 -27.79 -40.59
N ASN A 275 12.79 -27.43 -41.14
CA ASN A 275 12.69 -26.78 -42.45
C ASN A 275 12.80 -25.26 -42.34
N PHE A 276 13.92 -24.73 -42.84
CA PHE A 276 14.22 -23.29 -42.85
C PHE A 276 14.32 -22.73 -44.30
N GLN A 277 13.65 -23.36 -45.25
CA GLN A 277 13.56 -22.82 -46.61
C GLN A 277 12.97 -21.40 -46.60
N GLY A 278 13.63 -20.51 -47.36
CA GLY A 278 13.23 -19.09 -47.37
C GLY A 278 13.85 -18.22 -46.25
N PHE A 279 14.57 -18.81 -45.33
CA PHE A 279 15.35 -18.11 -44.29
C PHE A 279 16.86 -18.09 -44.63
N ALA A 280 17.64 -17.37 -43.82
CA ALA A 280 19.09 -17.35 -43.93
C ALA A 280 19.67 -18.78 -43.89
N THR A 281 20.75 -18.99 -44.59
CA THR A 281 21.41 -20.31 -44.70
C THR A 281 21.87 -20.80 -43.33
N ILE A 282 21.47 -22.02 -42.99
CA ILE A 282 21.87 -22.70 -41.77
C ILE A 282 22.99 -23.67 -42.03
N TYR A 283 24.05 -23.59 -41.26
CA TYR A 283 25.24 -24.39 -41.36
C TYR A 283 25.28 -25.51 -40.33
N ASN A 284 25.74 -26.67 -40.72
CA ASN A 284 25.99 -27.76 -39.78
C ASN A 284 27.24 -27.43 -38.95
N PRO A 285 27.14 -27.30 -37.63
CA PRO A 285 28.25 -26.91 -36.77
C PRO A 285 29.38 -27.93 -36.73
N ALA A 286 29.14 -29.20 -37.05
CA ALA A 286 30.17 -30.24 -37.08
C ALA A 286 31.02 -30.23 -38.38
N THR A 287 30.48 -29.76 -39.48
CA THR A 287 31.16 -29.79 -40.78
C THR A 287 31.47 -28.40 -41.33
N GLY A 288 30.82 -27.36 -40.82
CA GLY A 288 30.90 -26.00 -41.35
C GLY A 288 30.22 -25.81 -42.72
N LEU A 289 29.56 -26.83 -43.24
CA LEU A 289 28.86 -26.77 -44.54
C LEU A 289 27.37 -26.45 -44.34
N PRO A 290 26.72 -25.79 -45.33
CA PRO A 290 25.30 -25.53 -45.28
C PRO A 290 24.48 -26.83 -45.31
N PHE A 291 23.37 -26.89 -44.62
CA PHE A 291 22.43 -27.99 -44.75
C PHE A 291 21.77 -28.00 -46.13
N PRO A 292 21.69 -29.16 -46.84
CA PRO A 292 21.05 -29.24 -48.13
C PRO A 292 19.60 -28.70 -48.07
N ASN A 293 19.27 -27.85 -49.04
CA ASN A 293 17.98 -27.16 -49.14
C ASN A 293 17.57 -26.34 -47.85
N ASN A 294 18.52 -26.02 -47.04
CA ASN A 294 18.30 -25.35 -45.75
C ASN A 294 17.38 -26.14 -44.78
N ILE A 295 17.50 -27.48 -44.84
CA ILE A 295 16.74 -28.40 -44.02
C ILE A 295 17.64 -29.18 -43.07
N ILE A 296 17.45 -29.03 -41.80
CA ILE A 296 18.13 -29.81 -40.76
C ILE A 296 17.50 -31.21 -40.71
N PRO A 297 18.26 -32.27 -40.96
CA PRO A 297 17.73 -33.64 -40.89
C PRO A 297 17.17 -33.96 -39.48
N ALA A 298 16.08 -34.69 -39.41
CA ALA A 298 15.48 -35.04 -38.11
C ALA A 298 16.45 -35.77 -37.18
N SER A 299 17.38 -36.54 -37.72
CA SER A 299 18.45 -37.22 -36.96
C SER A 299 19.48 -36.28 -36.35
N SER A 300 19.55 -35.05 -36.84
CA SER A 300 20.44 -33.99 -36.31
C SER A 300 19.75 -33.07 -35.28
N ILE A 301 18.42 -33.21 -35.11
CA ILE A 301 17.68 -32.45 -34.10
C ILE A 301 17.79 -33.19 -32.76
N SER A 302 18.31 -32.49 -31.75
CA SER A 302 18.41 -33.05 -30.40
C SER A 302 17.00 -33.47 -29.89
N PRO A 303 16.82 -34.68 -29.34
CA PRO A 303 15.56 -35.10 -28.73
C PRO A 303 15.13 -34.17 -27.60
N ILE A 304 16.08 -33.63 -26.84
CA ILE A 304 15.82 -32.65 -25.78
C ILE A 304 15.26 -31.35 -26.36
N ALA A 305 15.87 -30.83 -27.45
CA ALA A 305 15.39 -29.64 -28.12
C ALA A 305 13.99 -29.85 -28.74
N ALA A 306 13.74 -31.02 -29.32
CA ALA A 306 12.41 -31.35 -29.84
C ALA A 306 11.34 -31.42 -28.75
N LEU A 307 11.70 -32.03 -27.60
CA LEU A 307 10.80 -32.07 -26.44
C LEU A 307 10.55 -30.66 -25.90
N TYR A 308 11.62 -29.87 -25.74
CA TYR A 308 11.51 -28.48 -25.31
C TYR A 308 10.62 -27.66 -26.26
N ALA A 309 10.83 -27.80 -27.56
CA ALA A 309 10.06 -27.09 -28.57
C ALA A 309 8.57 -27.49 -28.52
N LYS A 310 8.29 -28.77 -28.37
CA LYS A 310 6.91 -29.29 -28.25
C LYS A 310 6.21 -28.77 -26.98
N THR A 311 6.96 -28.58 -25.90
CA THR A 311 6.42 -28.20 -24.59
C THR A 311 6.28 -26.68 -24.47
N ASN A 312 7.19 -25.91 -25.07
CA ASN A 312 7.35 -24.49 -24.77
C ASN A 312 6.90 -23.54 -25.90
N TYR A 313 6.68 -24.05 -27.12
CA TYR A 313 6.21 -23.18 -28.19
C TYR A 313 4.72 -23.38 -28.47
N PRO A 314 3.98 -22.28 -28.66
CA PRO A 314 2.55 -22.35 -28.92
C PRO A 314 2.25 -23.01 -30.28
N THR A 315 1.18 -23.78 -30.33
CA THR A 315 0.67 -24.41 -31.55
C THR A 315 -0.53 -23.65 -32.15
N GLY A 316 -0.82 -22.44 -31.65
CA GLY A 316 -2.04 -21.68 -31.93
C GLY A 316 -2.11 -21.05 -33.33
N PRO A 317 -3.21 -20.36 -33.62
CA PRO A 317 -3.45 -19.77 -34.94
C PRO A 317 -2.38 -18.73 -35.27
N TYR A 318 -1.72 -18.91 -36.42
CA TYR A 318 -0.70 -17.99 -36.90
C TYR A 318 -1.34 -16.81 -37.64
N VAL A 319 -0.91 -15.59 -37.30
CA VAL A 319 -1.40 -14.36 -37.92
C VAL A 319 -0.50 -13.97 -39.07
N ALA A 320 -1.04 -13.50 -40.17
CA ALA A 320 -0.36 -13.36 -41.45
C ALA A 320 0.52 -12.12 -41.63
N SER A 321 0.98 -11.41 -40.63
CA SER A 321 1.81 -10.22 -40.85
C SER A 321 2.83 -9.96 -39.73
N GLY A 322 4.04 -10.46 -39.95
CA GLY A 322 5.18 -10.19 -39.06
C GLY A 322 5.14 -11.00 -37.77
N ASN A 323 4.10 -10.88 -36.97
CA ASN A 323 3.81 -11.72 -35.80
C ASN A 323 2.90 -12.87 -36.20
N ASN A 324 3.18 -14.05 -35.73
CA ASN A 324 2.43 -15.26 -36.05
C ASN A 324 1.76 -15.92 -34.83
N TYR A 325 1.73 -15.21 -33.72
CA TYR A 325 1.15 -15.69 -32.47
C TYR A 325 0.44 -14.58 -31.72
N ILE A 326 -0.69 -14.91 -31.15
CA ILE A 326 -1.49 -14.02 -30.28
C ILE A 326 -1.66 -14.68 -28.91
N ASP A 327 -1.33 -13.96 -27.86
CA ASP A 327 -1.58 -14.34 -26.50
C ASP A 327 -2.61 -13.40 -25.85
N ASN A 328 -3.68 -13.97 -25.34
CA ASN A 328 -4.74 -13.29 -24.60
C ASN A 328 -4.81 -13.80 -23.15
N SER A 329 -3.76 -14.44 -22.66
CA SER A 329 -3.74 -15.00 -21.31
C SER A 329 -3.87 -13.90 -20.26
N PRO A 330 -4.77 -14.03 -19.29
CA PRO A 330 -4.95 -13.00 -18.28
C PRO A 330 -3.80 -12.96 -17.27
N THR A 331 -3.51 -11.77 -16.83
CA THR A 331 -2.74 -11.52 -15.60
C THR A 331 -3.71 -11.53 -14.43
N HIS A 332 -3.42 -12.33 -13.43
CA HIS A 332 -4.16 -12.35 -12.17
C HIS A 332 -3.32 -11.72 -11.07
N LEU A 333 -3.99 -10.90 -10.28
CA LEU A 333 -3.43 -10.23 -9.14
C LEU A 333 -4.42 -10.33 -7.99
N ASN A 334 -4.00 -10.94 -6.92
CA ASN A 334 -4.76 -11.02 -5.69
C ASN A 334 -3.96 -10.36 -4.58
N ASP A 335 -4.64 -9.71 -3.67
CA ASP A 335 -4.04 -9.17 -2.46
C ASP A 335 -4.99 -9.45 -1.29
N ASP A 336 -4.42 -9.89 -0.20
CA ASP A 336 -5.09 -10.07 1.08
C ASP A 336 -4.30 -9.33 2.15
N THR A 337 -4.86 -8.22 2.61
CA THR A 337 -4.26 -7.38 3.67
C THR A 337 -5.11 -7.46 4.93
N TYR A 338 -4.45 -7.65 6.05
CA TYR A 338 -5.06 -7.73 7.38
C TYR A 338 -4.45 -6.65 8.28
N GLN A 339 -5.23 -6.22 9.25
CA GLN A 339 -4.76 -5.36 10.33
C GLN A 339 -5.45 -5.73 11.63
N ILE A 340 -4.69 -5.85 12.69
CA ILE A 340 -5.20 -6.05 14.06
C ILE A 340 -4.45 -5.10 14.97
N ARG A 341 -5.18 -4.31 15.75
CA ARG A 341 -4.67 -3.42 16.78
C ARG A 341 -5.40 -3.68 18.09
N VAL A 342 -4.67 -3.67 19.18
CA VAL A 342 -5.21 -3.75 20.55
C VAL A 342 -4.56 -2.65 21.36
N ASP A 343 -5.39 -1.89 22.05
CA ASP A 343 -4.99 -0.80 22.95
C ASP A 343 -5.40 -1.14 24.38
N GLN A 344 -4.49 -0.94 25.32
CA GLN A 344 -4.72 -1.22 26.75
C GLN A 344 -4.23 -0.07 27.62
N THR A 345 -5.09 0.44 28.46
CA THR A 345 -4.72 1.38 29.52
C THR A 345 -4.66 0.66 30.87
N PHE A 346 -3.54 0.75 31.54
CA PHE A 346 -3.31 0.18 32.88
C PHE A 346 -3.28 1.31 33.93
N GLY A 347 -4.45 1.61 34.53
CA GLY A 347 -4.55 2.70 35.50
C GLY A 347 -4.36 4.08 34.87
N GLU A 348 -3.67 4.98 35.58
CA GLU A 348 -3.50 6.37 35.17
C GLU A 348 -2.10 6.65 34.59
N HIS A 349 -1.20 5.68 34.67
CA HIS A 349 0.22 5.86 34.35
C HIS A 349 0.71 5.12 33.14
N ASP A 350 0.01 4.07 32.72
CA ASP A 350 0.48 3.17 31.66
C ASP A 350 -0.54 3.03 30.55
N SER A 351 -0.07 3.17 29.33
CA SER A 351 -0.81 2.80 28.13
C SER A 351 0.09 1.98 27.19
N LEU A 352 -0.49 0.95 26.63
CA LEU A 352 0.17 0.04 25.70
C LEU A 352 -0.72 -0.14 24.47
N PHE A 353 -0.13 -0.12 23.28
CA PHE A 353 -0.82 -0.69 22.13
C PHE A 353 0.08 -1.64 21.36
N ALA A 354 -0.54 -2.58 20.69
CA ALA A 354 0.12 -3.47 19.75
C ALA A 354 -0.68 -3.53 18.45
N ARG A 355 0.04 -3.46 17.32
CA ARG A 355 -0.55 -3.62 15.99
C ARG A 355 0.29 -4.57 15.15
N VAL A 356 -0.38 -5.38 14.34
CA VAL A 356 0.25 -6.17 13.28
C VAL A 356 -0.60 -6.08 12.01
N SER A 357 0.08 -5.90 10.89
CA SER A 357 -0.56 -5.82 9.56
C SER A 357 0.19 -6.74 8.60
N PRO A 358 -0.18 -8.02 8.50
CA PRO A 358 0.34 -8.92 7.49
C PRO A 358 -0.40 -8.73 6.16
N TYR A 359 0.30 -9.04 5.06
CA TYR A 359 -0.28 -9.08 3.71
C TYR A 359 0.31 -10.20 2.88
N ASN A 360 -0.43 -10.62 1.85
CA ASN A 360 0.02 -11.61 0.87
C ASN A 360 -0.57 -11.27 -0.51
N GLU A 361 0.31 -11.10 -1.50
CA GLU A 361 -0.02 -10.65 -2.85
C GLU A 361 0.52 -11.62 -3.90
N PRO A 362 -0.17 -12.74 -4.17
CA PRO A 362 0.13 -13.61 -5.29
C PRO A 362 -0.29 -12.99 -6.62
N GLN A 363 0.64 -12.99 -7.57
CA GLN A 363 0.45 -12.52 -8.93
C GLN A 363 0.86 -13.60 -9.94
N THR A 364 0.08 -13.75 -11.00
CA THR A 364 0.45 -14.56 -12.16
C THR A 364 0.29 -13.75 -13.44
N SER A 365 1.23 -13.85 -14.35
CA SER A 365 1.19 -13.17 -15.65
C SER A 365 1.69 -14.10 -16.75
N SER A 366 1.20 -13.91 -17.97
CA SER A 366 1.71 -14.62 -19.14
C SER A 366 3.14 -14.17 -19.46
N LEU A 367 3.94 -15.11 -20.00
CA LEU A 367 5.23 -14.82 -20.61
C LEU A 367 5.12 -14.48 -22.09
N GLY A 368 3.91 -14.27 -22.61
CA GLY A 368 3.64 -13.92 -24.00
C GLY A 368 3.34 -15.12 -24.91
N TYR A 369 3.21 -16.32 -24.32
CA TYR A 369 2.73 -17.51 -25.03
C TYR A 369 1.92 -18.41 -24.10
N ALA A 370 0.90 -19.06 -24.66
CA ALA A 370 -0.07 -19.84 -23.91
C ALA A 370 0.60 -20.94 -23.07
N GLY A 371 0.20 -21.02 -21.80
CA GLY A 371 0.72 -22.00 -20.86
C GLY A 371 2.02 -21.62 -20.16
N ALA A 372 2.76 -20.61 -20.65
CA ALA A 372 3.93 -20.10 -19.96
C ALA A 372 3.54 -18.96 -19.02
N THR A 373 3.69 -19.16 -17.73
CA THR A 373 3.36 -18.17 -16.73
C THR A 373 4.55 -17.78 -15.88
N LYS A 374 4.61 -16.50 -15.56
CA LYS A 374 5.46 -15.97 -14.51
C LYS A 374 4.60 -15.81 -13.28
N PHE A 375 5.10 -16.21 -12.14
CA PHE A 375 4.50 -15.90 -10.86
C PHE A 375 5.38 -14.97 -10.04
N ALA A 376 4.75 -14.13 -9.27
CA ALA A 376 5.37 -13.36 -8.21
C ALA A 376 4.46 -13.48 -6.98
N ASN A 377 5.02 -13.79 -5.83
CA ASN A 377 4.32 -13.76 -4.57
C ASN A 377 5.04 -12.78 -3.66
N VAL A 378 4.40 -11.65 -3.36
CA VAL A 378 4.93 -10.64 -2.45
C VAL A 378 4.16 -10.74 -1.15
N TYR A 379 4.87 -10.87 -0.06
CA TYR A 379 4.23 -10.98 1.25
C TYR A 379 5.10 -10.36 2.33
N GLY A 380 4.47 -10.00 3.43
CA GLY A 380 5.19 -9.40 4.53
C GLY A 380 4.28 -8.96 5.66
N SER A 381 4.84 -8.15 6.53
CA SER A 381 4.11 -7.58 7.66
C SER A 381 4.81 -6.34 8.20
N ASN A 382 4.01 -5.42 8.73
CA ASN A 382 4.48 -4.34 9.59
C ASN A 382 3.83 -4.48 10.95
N GLY A 383 4.58 -4.27 12.02
CA GLY A 383 4.05 -4.41 13.38
C GLY A 383 4.77 -3.54 14.39
N VAL A 384 4.06 -3.19 15.45
CA VAL A 384 4.55 -2.35 16.55
C VAL A 384 3.98 -2.82 17.88
N ILE A 385 4.79 -2.69 18.91
CA ILE A 385 4.36 -2.68 20.31
C ILE A 385 4.88 -1.36 20.88
N HIS A 386 4.01 -0.56 21.47
CA HIS A 386 4.31 0.76 21.95
C HIS A 386 3.78 0.96 23.36
N GLU A 387 4.64 1.38 24.27
CA GLU A 387 4.31 1.63 25.67
C GLU A 387 4.62 3.06 26.06
N ILE A 388 3.71 3.69 26.79
CA ILE A 388 3.90 4.99 27.42
C ILE A 388 3.73 4.80 28.92
N HIS A 389 4.77 5.21 29.68
CA HIS A 389 4.74 5.19 31.13
C HIS A 389 5.00 6.58 31.72
N THR A 390 4.08 7.05 32.55
CA THR A 390 4.17 8.34 33.25
C THR A 390 4.75 8.15 34.65
N PHE A 391 6.05 8.40 34.82
CA PHE A 391 6.70 8.32 36.13
C PHE A 391 6.30 9.47 37.06
N SER A 392 6.10 10.65 36.50
CA SER A 392 5.71 11.86 37.21
C SER A 392 5.10 12.88 36.26
N PRO A 393 4.51 13.96 36.75
CA PRO A 393 3.99 15.04 35.87
C PRO A 393 5.03 15.68 34.93
N THR A 394 6.32 15.45 35.19
CA THR A 394 7.43 16.02 34.40
C THR A 394 8.29 14.95 33.71
N THR A 395 8.03 13.68 33.94
CA THR A 395 8.86 12.59 33.40
C THR A 395 7.96 11.50 32.82
N VAL A 396 8.06 11.30 31.51
CA VAL A 396 7.34 10.29 30.76
C VAL A 396 8.33 9.45 29.97
N MET A 397 8.12 8.17 29.90
CA MET A 397 8.79 7.25 29.00
C MET A 397 7.86 6.97 27.81
N ASP A 398 8.40 7.07 26.64
CA ASP A 398 7.77 6.68 25.38
C ASP A 398 8.71 5.67 24.72
N ALA A 399 8.28 4.43 24.60
CA ALA A 399 9.10 3.33 24.10
C ALA A 399 8.32 2.45 23.14
N PHE A 400 8.89 2.19 21.97
CA PHE A 400 8.28 1.28 21.02
C PHE A 400 9.30 0.33 20.41
N PHE A 401 8.81 -0.83 20.00
CA PHE A 401 9.53 -1.80 19.20
C PHE A 401 8.75 -2.07 17.92
N GLY A 402 9.39 -1.84 16.78
CA GLY A 402 8.79 -2.01 15.47
C GLY A 402 9.47 -3.11 14.65
N ARG A 403 8.70 -3.81 13.83
CA ARG A 403 9.19 -4.76 12.83
C ARG A 403 8.54 -4.49 11.50
N ASN A 404 9.38 -4.34 10.48
CA ASN A 404 8.95 -4.29 9.09
C ASN A 404 9.64 -5.41 8.31
N TYR A 405 8.86 -6.24 7.61
CA TYR A 405 9.36 -7.39 6.87
C TYR A 405 8.61 -7.53 5.55
N GLY A 406 9.34 -7.68 4.47
CA GLY A 406 8.79 -7.96 3.15
C GLY A 406 9.67 -8.93 2.39
N GLN A 407 9.06 -9.82 1.63
CA GLN A 407 9.71 -10.78 0.75
C GLN A 407 8.96 -10.87 -0.57
N ALA A 408 9.71 -11.11 -1.63
CA ALA A 408 9.18 -11.37 -2.96
C ALA A 408 9.79 -12.65 -3.52
N ASP A 409 8.96 -13.65 -3.76
CA ASP A 409 9.31 -14.90 -4.43
C ASP A 409 8.85 -14.82 -5.87
N THR A 410 9.77 -14.99 -6.81
CA THR A 410 9.45 -14.92 -8.23
C THR A 410 9.97 -16.14 -8.96
N GLY A 411 9.23 -16.56 -9.96
CA GLY A 411 9.62 -17.69 -10.77
C GLY A 411 8.81 -17.80 -12.04
N GLN A 412 9.11 -18.83 -12.79
CA GLN A 412 8.34 -19.19 -13.98
C GLN A 412 7.77 -20.58 -13.75
N SER A 413 6.49 -20.75 -14.03
CA SER A 413 5.91 -22.09 -14.09
C SER A 413 6.39 -22.74 -15.40
N PRO A 414 7.01 -23.92 -15.35
CA PRO A 414 7.22 -24.68 -16.57
C PRO A 414 5.85 -24.94 -17.19
N LEU A 415 5.82 -24.97 -18.52
CA LEU A 415 4.65 -25.41 -19.25
C LEU A 415 4.31 -26.83 -18.76
N GLY A 416 3.17 -26.97 -18.09
CA GLY A 416 2.67 -28.25 -17.61
C GLY A 416 2.24 -29.17 -18.74
#